data_c676a480cf14def3a5c1956ac3df17b6
#
_entry.id   c676a480cf14def3a5c1956ac3df17b6
#
_cell.length_a   1.000
_cell.length_b   1.000
_cell.length_c   1.000
_cell.angle_alpha   90.00
_cell.angle_beta   90.00
_cell.angle_gamma   90.00
#
_symmetry.space_group_name_H-M   'P 1'
#
loop_
_entity.id
_entity.type
_entity.pdbx_description
1 polymer ?
#
loop_
_entity_poly.entity_id
_entity_poly.type
_entity_poly.pdbx_seq_one_letter_code
_entity_poly.pdbx_strand_id
1 'polypeptide(L)'
;MLNLKKYNQKIKHLLIFSFIYIFSFYSHTNSFPNNLNVPIGFEITIFADELNSPRQITETENGYVIVGSKKGDKIFALYDGDLDGYAEKKILIADGLQNPTGVSFYQGDLYFAEIDTIWVVKNIDDWLDKGSQTLPTKTVFMNDLPSETWHGFKYIDFGPDGNLYIPVGVPCNICLEPQTKDNRFAAIHKYEDGELITVADGVRNSVGFDWHPITKKMYFSDNGRDWLGDDSPSCELNVVDKEGSFFGYPFKHAKNVIDPEFGSMIPTVNKEFIDPIAELGPHVAPLGIAFYDNDVFPKKYKNSIFIALHGSWNRTKKSGYTVVFVKLDDDGNYLYQEDFITGWLSN
;
A
#
# COMPACT_ATOMS: atom_id res chain seq x y z
N MET A 1 -11.79 82.74 -27.04
CA MET A 1 -12.02 83.69 -25.91
C MET A 1 -12.13 82.91 -24.62
N LEU A 2 -11.28 83.32 -23.70
CA LEU A 2 -11.09 82.80 -22.32
C LEU A 2 -12.39 82.75 -21.52
N ASN A 3 -12.53 81.77 -20.63
CA ASN A 3 -12.90 82.08 -19.26
C ASN A 3 -12.50 80.97 -18.30
N LEU A 4 -11.54 81.30 -17.46
CA LEU A 4 -11.10 80.60 -16.26
C LEU A 4 -12.11 80.77 -15.15
N LYS A 5 -12.56 79.70 -14.52
CA LYS A 5 -13.19 79.75 -13.19
C LYS A 5 -12.39 78.87 -12.22
N LYS A 6 -11.83 79.54 -11.24
CA LYS A 6 -11.21 78.98 -10.03
C LYS A 6 -12.19 78.09 -9.28
N TYR A 7 -11.73 76.90 -8.87
CA TYR A 7 -12.39 76.17 -7.85
C TYR A 7 -11.47 75.88 -6.66
N ASN A 8 -11.94 76.31 -5.51
CA ASN A 8 -11.31 76.19 -4.21
C ASN A 8 -11.09 74.80 -3.79
N GLN A 9 -9.88 74.53 -3.28
CA GLN A 9 -9.53 73.33 -2.52
C GLN A 9 -10.27 73.34 -1.18
N LYS A 10 -11.02 72.26 -0.94
CA LYS A 10 -11.34 71.78 0.41
C LYS A 10 -10.69 70.42 0.59
N ILE A 11 -9.61 70.40 1.37
CA ILE A 11 -8.93 69.21 1.85
C ILE A 11 -9.88 68.49 2.78
N LYS A 12 -10.41 67.34 2.33
CA LYS A 12 -11.02 66.37 3.22
C LYS A 12 -9.97 65.32 3.53
N HIS A 13 -9.56 65.24 4.79
CA HIS A 13 -8.78 64.15 5.32
C HIS A 13 -9.58 62.83 5.19
N LEU A 14 -9.20 61.99 4.23
CA LEU A 14 -9.70 60.63 4.11
C LEU A 14 -8.77 59.77 4.96
N LEU A 15 -9.23 59.35 6.14
CA LEU A 15 -8.60 58.33 6.96
C LEU A 15 -8.78 57.01 6.21
N ILE A 16 -7.71 56.55 5.54
CA ILE A 16 -7.63 55.20 4.99
C ILE A 16 -7.30 54.28 6.17
N PHE A 17 -8.33 53.58 6.68
CA PHE A 17 -8.11 52.43 7.53
C PHE A 17 -7.60 51.29 6.64
N SER A 18 -6.30 51.08 6.62
CA SER A 18 -5.68 49.84 6.10
C SER A 18 -6.05 48.69 7.03
N PHE A 19 -7.03 47.90 6.64
CA PHE A 19 -7.25 46.58 7.22
C PHE A 19 -6.08 45.72 6.75
N ILE A 20 -5.06 45.58 7.59
CA ILE A 20 -4.06 44.53 7.44
C ILE A 20 -4.77 43.22 7.83
N TYR A 21 -5.21 42.47 6.84
CA TYR A 21 -5.56 41.08 7.03
C TYR A 21 -4.24 40.34 7.35
N ILE A 22 -4.00 40.11 8.64
CA ILE A 22 -3.00 39.14 9.07
C ILE A 22 -3.60 37.77 8.74
N PHE A 23 -3.23 37.24 7.59
CA PHE A 23 -3.37 35.81 7.35
C PHE A 23 -2.44 35.13 8.35
N SER A 24 -3.00 34.63 9.45
CA SER A 24 -2.33 33.64 10.28
C SER A 24 -2.21 32.38 9.47
N PHE A 25 -1.06 32.20 8.85
CA PHE A 25 -0.65 30.86 8.42
C PHE A 25 -0.54 30.02 9.69
N TYR A 26 -1.55 29.21 9.96
CA TYR A 26 -1.41 28.10 10.87
C TYR A 26 -0.45 27.12 10.23
N SER A 27 0.85 27.28 10.46
CA SER A 27 1.77 26.21 10.22
C SER A 27 1.44 25.12 11.24
N HIS A 28 0.84 24.03 10.79
CA HIS A 28 0.74 22.82 11.56
C HIS A 28 2.18 22.33 11.80
N THR A 29 2.79 22.73 12.91
CA THR A 29 4.06 22.15 13.37
C THR A 29 3.75 20.81 14.04
N ASN A 30 3.28 19.84 13.27
CA ASN A 30 3.31 18.46 13.71
C ASN A 30 4.78 18.04 13.71
N SER A 31 5.30 17.69 14.88
CA SER A 31 6.68 17.23 15.04
C SER A 31 6.84 15.91 14.27
N PHE A 32 7.30 16.01 13.04
CA PHE A 32 7.82 14.89 12.29
C PHE A 32 8.86 14.17 13.17
N PRO A 33 8.97 12.84 13.11
CA PRO A 33 10.12 12.16 13.68
C PRO A 33 11.37 12.79 13.08
N ASN A 34 12.07 13.63 13.84
CA ASN A 34 13.26 14.40 13.38
C ASN A 34 14.42 13.50 12.92
N ASN A 35 14.22 12.19 12.88
CA ASN A 35 15.24 11.16 12.64
C ASN A 35 15.08 10.47 11.27
N LEU A 36 14.08 10.83 10.47
CA LEU A 36 13.93 10.20 9.16
C LEU A 36 14.97 10.73 8.19
N ASN A 37 15.61 9.82 7.46
CA ASN A 37 16.61 10.14 6.46
C ASN A 37 16.12 9.69 5.10
N VAL A 38 16.28 10.56 4.10
CA VAL A 38 16.00 10.32 2.68
C VAL A 38 17.20 10.68 1.84
N PRO A 39 17.32 10.18 0.61
CA PRO A 39 18.38 10.58 -0.31
C PRO A 39 18.36 12.08 -0.57
N ILE A 40 19.54 12.64 -0.90
CA ILE A 40 19.67 14.08 -1.25
C ILE A 40 18.72 14.41 -2.41
N GLY A 41 17.96 15.49 -2.24
CA GLY A 41 16.97 15.97 -3.22
C GLY A 41 15.54 15.48 -2.97
N PHE A 42 15.32 14.69 -1.90
CA PHE A 42 14.01 14.31 -1.43
C PHE A 42 13.68 15.01 -0.10
N GLU A 43 12.40 15.22 0.11
CA GLU A 43 11.83 15.73 1.35
C GLU A 43 10.66 14.83 1.77
N ILE A 44 10.43 14.72 3.08
CA ILE A 44 9.26 14.03 3.64
C ILE A 44 8.37 15.08 4.29
N THR A 45 7.08 15.07 3.95
CA THR A 45 6.06 15.91 4.57
C THR A 45 4.95 15.05 5.15
N ILE A 46 4.15 15.61 6.06
CA ILE A 46 2.94 14.96 6.55
C ILE A 46 1.82 15.32 5.59
N PHE A 47 1.23 14.33 4.93
CA PHE A 47 0.06 14.51 4.09
C PHE A 47 -1.24 14.53 4.90
N ALA A 48 -1.35 13.68 5.93
CA ALA A 48 -2.51 13.65 6.84
C ALA A 48 -2.10 13.07 8.19
N ASP A 49 -2.83 13.43 9.23
CA ASP A 49 -2.67 12.91 10.60
C ASP A 49 -3.99 12.39 11.19
N GLU A 50 -3.94 11.98 12.46
CA GLU A 50 -5.10 11.43 13.19
C GLU A 50 -5.80 10.26 12.48
N LEU A 51 -5.03 9.40 11.81
CA LEU A 51 -5.51 8.17 11.18
C LEU A 51 -5.19 6.97 12.08
N ASN A 52 -6.20 6.12 12.34
CA ASN A 52 -6.01 4.94 13.17
C ASN A 52 -5.41 3.78 12.36
N SER A 53 -4.12 3.53 12.52
CA SER A 53 -3.39 2.42 11.88
C SER A 53 -3.61 2.33 10.36
N PRO A 54 -3.29 3.39 9.60
CA PRO A 54 -3.45 3.39 8.14
C PRO A 54 -2.66 2.25 7.51
N ARG A 55 -3.21 1.69 6.42
CA ARG A 55 -2.62 0.56 5.70
C ARG A 55 -2.52 0.85 4.22
N GLN A 56 -3.28 0.14 3.40
CA GLN A 56 -3.29 0.38 1.96
C GLN A 56 -3.91 1.74 1.66
N ILE A 57 -3.38 2.40 0.65
CA ILE A 57 -3.93 3.61 0.08
C ILE A 57 -4.18 3.39 -1.41
N THR A 58 -5.17 4.10 -1.94
CA THR A 58 -5.43 4.22 -3.38
C THR A 58 -5.84 5.65 -3.69
N GLU A 59 -5.64 6.09 -4.92
CA GLU A 59 -6.04 7.42 -5.37
C GLU A 59 -7.20 7.31 -6.36
N THR A 60 -8.17 8.23 -6.27
CA THR A 60 -9.27 8.32 -7.22
C THR A 60 -8.91 9.24 -8.40
N GLU A 61 -9.71 9.22 -9.47
CA GLU A 61 -9.47 10.08 -10.64
C GLU A 61 -9.51 11.58 -10.29
N ASN A 62 -10.31 11.97 -9.27
CA ASN A 62 -10.43 13.37 -8.84
C ASN A 62 -9.42 13.75 -7.74
N GLY A 63 -8.41 12.89 -7.45
CA GLY A 63 -7.31 13.19 -6.54
C GLY A 63 -7.61 12.98 -5.06
N TYR A 64 -8.67 12.26 -4.71
CA TYR A 64 -8.90 11.83 -3.33
C TYR A 64 -8.01 10.63 -3.00
N VAL A 65 -7.29 10.70 -1.89
CA VAL A 65 -6.51 9.57 -1.35
C VAL A 65 -7.37 8.78 -0.38
N ILE A 66 -7.74 7.56 -0.75
CA ILE A 66 -8.53 6.66 0.09
C ILE A 66 -7.60 5.84 0.97
N VAL A 67 -7.94 5.71 2.26
CA VAL A 67 -7.07 5.05 3.26
C VAL A 67 -7.81 3.93 3.96
N GLY A 68 -7.26 2.72 3.87
CA GLY A 68 -7.66 1.56 4.66
C GLY A 68 -7.04 1.56 6.06
N SER A 69 -7.61 0.76 6.99
CA SER A 69 -7.18 0.73 8.37
C SER A 69 -6.99 -0.70 8.91
N LYS A 70 -5.92 -0.94 9.66
CA LYS A 70 -5.67 -2.26 10.29
C LYS A 70 -6.38 -2.44 11.63
N LYS A 71 -6.41 -1.41 12.47
CA LYS A 71 -6.99 -1.47 13.83
C LYS A 71 -8.21 -0.59 13.98
N GLY A 72 -8.52 0.22 12.97
CA GLY A 72 -9.74 1.01 12.91
C GLY A 72 -10.87 0.22 12.27
N ASP A 73 -12.03 0.85 12.29
CA ASP A 73 -13.28 0.34 11.73
C ASP A 73 -13.79 1.20 10.57
N LYS A 74 -12.91 2.06 10.01
CA LYS A 74 -13.32 3.13 9.08
C LYS A 74 -12.44 3.18 7.84
N ILE A 75 -13.07 3.63 6.76
CA ILE A 75 -12.40 4.07 5.53
C ILE A 75 -12.60 5.58 5.38
N PHE A 76 -11.51 6.30 5.10
CA PHE A 76 -11.53 7.73 4.86
C PHE A 76 -11.05 8.07 3.45
N ALA A 77 -11.61 9.14 2.88
CA ALA A 77 -11.02 9.88 1.79
C ALA A 77 -10.34 11.14 2.34
N LEU A 78 -9.13 11.40 1.88
CA LEU A 78 -8.33 12.58 2.18
C LEU A 78 -8.24 13.43 0.93
N TYR A 79 -8.29 14.74 1.07
CA TYR A 79 -8.21 15.65 -0.07
C TYR A 79 -7.41 16.90 0.26
N ASP A 80 -6.38 17.12 -0.55
CA ASP A 80 -5.55 18.32 -0.56
C ASP A 80 -6.06 19.25 -1.67
N GLY A 81 -6.89 20.21 -1.29
CA GLY A 81 -7.60 21.06 -2.25
C GLY A 81 -6.80 22.24 -2.76
N ASP A 82 -5.78 22.69 -2.03
CA ASP A 82 -4.91 23.81 -2.40
C ASP A 82 -3.51 23.34 -2.88
N LEU A 83 -3.26 22.03 -2.88
CA LEU A 83 -2.05 21.37 -3.37
C LEU A 83 -0.79 21.80 -2.61
N ASP A 84 -0.93 22.05 -1.30
CA ASP A 84 0.20 22.42 -0.44
C ASP A 84 0.93 21.18 0.14
N GLY A 85 0.39 19.98 -0.10
CA GLY A 85 0.92 18.69 0.34
C GLY A 85 0.34 18.21 1.67
N TYR A 86 -0.71 18.88 2.20
CA TYR A 86 -1.46 18.46 3.38
C TYR A 86 -2.96 18.40 3.09
N ALA A 87 -3.61 17.29 3.43
CA ALA A 87 -5.03 17.09 3.18
C ALA A 87 -5.90 17.80 4.24
N GLU A 88 -6.56 18.92 3.87
CA GLU A 88 -7.44 19.67 4.77
C GLU A 88 -8.78 18.96 5.01
N LYS A 89 -9.18 18.07 4.09
CA LYS A 89 -10.44 17.34 4.22
C LYS A 89 -10.18 15.87 4.54
N LYS A 90 -10.86 15.40 5.57
CA LYS A 90 -10.95 13.98 5.94
C LYS A 90 -12.43 13.58 5.94
N ILE A 91 -12.84 12.84 4.92
CA ILE A 91 -14.23 12.47 4.65
C ILE A 91 -14.44 11.00 5.00
N LEU A 92 -15.42 10.68 5.85
CA LEU A 92 -15.77 9.32 6.20
C LEU A 92 -16.55 8.67 5.05
N ILE A 93 -16.07 7.53 4.55
CA ILE A 93 -16.71 6.74 3.49
C ILE A 93 -17.50 5.57 4.08
N ALA A 94 -16.91 4.86 5.04
CA ALA A 94 -17.55 3.71 5.68
C ALA A 94 -17.09 3.59 7.13
N ASP A 95 -17.94 2.99 7.98
CA ASP A 95 -17.66 2.69 9.37
C ASP A 95 -18.25 1.33 9.79
N GLY A 96 -17.97 0.93 11.04
CA GLY A 96 -18.43 -0.34 11.60
C GLY A 96 -17.82 -1.57 10.91
N LEU A 97 -16.63 -1.43 10.32
CA LEU A 97 -15.93 -2.46 9.57
C LEU A 97 -14.94 -3.25 10.44
N GLN A 98 -14.65 -4.47 10.06
CA GLN A 98 -13.66 -5.32 10.74
C GLN A 98 -12.33 -5.34 9.99
N ASN A 99 -11.32 -4.58 10.49
CA ASN A 99 -9.99 -4.51 9.89
C ASN A 99 -10.01 -4.22 8.38
N PRO A 100 -10.61 -3.11 7.93
CA PRO A 100 -10.73 -2.78 6.51
C PRO A 100 -9.38 -2.32 5.94
N THR A 101 -8.48 -3.25 5.66
CA THR A 101 -7.09 -2.95 5.31
C THR A 101 -6.87 -2.67 3.84
N GLY A 102 -7.57 -3.40 2.96
CA GLY A 102 -7.42 -3.30 1.52
C GLY A 102 -8.34 -2.24 0.92
N VAL A 103 -7.81 -1.41 0.03
CA VAL A 103 -8.58 -0.43 -0.74
C VAL A 103 -8.05 -0.36 -2.16
N SER A 104 -8.94 -0.33 -3.16
CA SER A 104 -8.59 -0.15 -4.56
C SER A 104 -9.65 0.66 -5.28
N PHE A 105 -9.23 1.61 -6.11
CA PHE A 105 -10.10 2.38 -6.99
C PHE A 105 -9.99 1.84 -8.41
N TYR A 106 -11.11 1.52 -9.02
CA TYR A 106 -11.14 1.00 -10.39
C TYR A 106 -12.39 1.45 -11.14
N GLN A 107 -12.20 2.10 -12.28
CA GLN A 107 -13.27 2.55 -13.19
C GLN A 107 -14.39 3.35 -12.50
N GLY A 108 -14.03 4.29 -11.62
CA GLY A 108 -14.97 5.15 -10.89
C GLY A 108 -15.52 4.53 -9.60
N ASP A 109 -15.27 3.28 -9.32
CA ASP A 109 -15.77 2.55 -8.15
C ASP A 109 -14.67 2.35 -7.11
N LEU A 110 -15.03 2.45 -5.83
CA LEU A 110 -14.15 2.11 -4.72
C LEU A 110 -14.47 0.70 -4.21
N TYR A 111 -13.44 -0.13 -4.18
CA TYR A 111 -13.47 -1.45 -3.54
C TYR A 111 -12.69 -1.40 -2.23
N PHE A 112 -13.20 -2.05 -1.18
CA PHE A 112 -12.46 -2.18 0.07
C PHE A 112 -12.75 -3.53 0.74
N ALA A 113 -11.71 -4.06 1.39
CA ALA A 113 -11.71 -5.41 1.91
C ALA A 113 -11.61 -5.44 3.44
N GLU A 114 -12.55 -6.14 4.06
CA GLU A 114 -12.44 -6.74 5.39
C GLU A 114 -11.68 -8.07 5.29
N ILE A 115 -11.72 -8.91 6.33
CA ILE A 115 -11.00 -10.20 6.32
C ILE A 115 -11.60 -11.18 5.32
N ASP A 116 -12.92 -11.30 5.30
CA ASP A 116 -13.67 -12.28 4.49
C ASP A 116 -14.62 -11.65 3.46
N THR A 117 -14.77 -10.33 3.47
CA THR A 117 -15.74 -9.62 2.65
C THR A 117 -15.08 -8.47 1.89
N ILE A 118 -15.37 -8.36 0.62
CA ILE A 118 -15.03 -7.20 -0.22
C ILE A 118 -16.30 -6.45 -0.55
N TRP A 119 -16.27 -5.17 -0.32
CA TRP A 119 -17.36 -4.22 -0.58
C TRP A 119 -17.04 -3.37 -1.80
N VAL A 120 -18.09 -2.84 -2.42
CA VAL A 120 -17.97 -1.84 -3.48
C VAL A 120 -18.90 -0.66 -3.22
N VAL A 121 -18.37 0.54 -3.43
CA VAL A 121 -19.12 1.80 -3.53
C VAL A 121 -19.02 2.28 -4.96
N LYS A 122 -20.16 2.38 -5.63
CA LYS A 122 -20.22 2.79 -7.03
C LYS A 122 -20.09 4.30 -7.18
N ASN A 123 -19.39 4.76 -8.22
CA ASN A 123 -19.21 6.16 -8.59
C ASN A 123 -18.75 7.02 -7.40
N ILE A 124 -17.66 6.60 -6.73
CA ILE A 124 -17.21 7.22 -5.48
C ILE A 124 -16.83 8.70 -5.66
N ASP A 125 -16.18 9.07 -6.77
CA ASP A 125 -15.79 10.46 -7.03
C ASP A 125 -17.00 11.37 -7.12
N ASP A 126 -18.07 10.95 -7.79
CA ASP A 126 -19.32 11.68 -7.87
C ASP A 126 -19.94 11.93 -6.49
N TRP A 127 -19.82 10.95 -5.59
CA TRP A 127 -20.33 11.07 -4.23
C TRP A 127 -19.47 12.02 -3.39
N LEU A 128 -18.14 11.93 -3.50
CA LEU A 128 -17.19 12.80 -2.80
C LEU A 128 -17.36 14.27 -3.22
N ASP A 129 -17.45 14.54 -4.51
CA ASP A 129 -17.60 15.89 -5.07
C ASP A 129 -18.92 16.56 -4.69
N LYS A 130 -19.99 15.79 -4.52
CA LYS A 130 -21.28 16.30 -4.05
C LYS A 130 -21.27 16.75 -2.59
N GLY A 131 -20.26 16.35 -1.81
CA GLY A 131 -20.15 16.70 -0.38
C GLY A 131 -21.34 16.20 0.45
N SER A 132 -21.78 14.97 0.19
CA SER A 132 -22.93 14.38 0.89
C SER A 132 -22.72 14.31 2.40
N GLN A 133 -23.79 14.54 3.18
CA GLN A 133 -23.79 14.43 4.64
C GLN A 133 -24.09 13.00 5.13
N THR A 134 -24.46 12.10 4.24
CA THR A 134 -24.74 10.68 4.56
C THR A 134 -23.68 9.79 3.94
N LEU A 135 -23.35 8.67 4.59
CA LEU A 135 -22.42 7.69 4.03
C LEU A 135 -22.92 7.17 2.67
N PRO A 136 -22.00 6.85 1.74
CA PRO A 136 -22.38 6.25 0.47
C PRO A 136 -22.93 4.84 0.69
N THR A 137 -23.76 4.39 -0.25
CA THR A 137 -24.26 3.02 -0.23
C THR A 137 -23.15 2.07 -0.65
N LYS A 138 -22.76 1.17 0.25
CA LYS A 138 -21.87 0.05 -0.08
C LYS A 138 -22.69 -1.21 -0.35
N THR A 139 -22.23 -2.03 -1.29
CA THR A 139 -22.79 -3.35 -1.58
C THR A 139 -21.72 -4.42 -1.50
N VAL A 140 -22.11 -5.64 -1.16
CA VAL A 140 -21.17 -6.77 -1.14
C VAL A 140 -20.74 -7.07 -2.58
N PHE A 141 -19.45 -7.07 -2.82
CA PHE A 141 -18.84 -7.56 -4.06
C PHE A 141 -18.53 -9.05 -3.96
N MET A 142 -17.96 -9.49 -2.82
CA MET A 142 -17.62 -10.88 -2.49
C MET A 142 -17.64 -11.05 -0.97
N ASN A 143 -18.10 -12.21 -0.45
CA ASN A 143 -18.19 -12.47 1.00
C ASN A 143 -17.91 -13.91 1.38
N ASP A 144 -17.15 -14.65 0.58
CA ASP A 144 -16.82 -16.06 0.79
C ASP A 144 -15.31 -16.33 0.96
N LEU A 145 -14.51 -15.27 1.21
CA LEU A 145 -13.09 -15.44 1.52
C LEU A 145 -12.93 -16.11 2.90
N PRO A 146 -11.79 -16.80 3.14
CA PRO A 146 -11.48 -17.34 4.46
C PRO A 146 -11.52 -16.28 5.55
N SER A 147 -12.15 -16.61 6.69
CA SER A 147 -12.40 -15.68 7.81
C SER A 147 -11.35 -15.72 8.92
N GLU A 148 -10.30 -16.51 8.76
CA GLU A 148 -9.20 -16.60 9.70
C GLU A 148 -8.48 -15.26 9.82
N THR A 149 -8.29 -14.81 11.07
CA THR A 149 -7.72 -13.49 11.36
C THR A 149 -6.19 -13.46 11.27
N TRP A 150 -5.53 -14.59 11.50
CA TRP A 150 -4.08 -14.71 11.34
C TRP A 150 -3.73 -14.66 9.85
N HIS A 151 -2.92 -13.69 9.44
CA HIS A 151 -2.65 -13.34 8.04
C HIS A 151 -3.91 -13.06 7.20
N GLY A 152 -5.02 -12.72 7.89
CA GLY A 152 -6.31 -12.45 7.24
C GLY A 152 -6.42 -11.07 6.59
N PHE A 153 -5.52 -10.14 6.92
CA PHE A 153 -5.55 -8.79 6.36
C PHE A 153 -5.37 -8.83 4.84
N LYS A 154 -6.28 -8.18 4.14
CA LYS A 154 -6.26 -8.15 2.67
C LYS A 154 -5.52 -6.93 2.16
N TYR A 155 -4.76 -7.13 1.11
CA TYR A 155 -4.33 -6.12 0.15
C TYR A 155 -5.06 -6.46 -1.15
N ILE A 156 -5.70 -5.52 -1.79
CA ILE A 156 -6.45 -5.77 -3.02
C ILE A 156 -6.08 -4.74 -4.07
N ASP A 157 -6.00 -5.16 -5.33
CA ASP A 157 -5.87 -4.21 -6.43
C ASP A 157 -6.30 -4.85 -7.75
N PHE A 158 -6.65 -4.01 -8.74
CA PHE A 158 -7.01 -4.45 -10.08
C PHE A 158 -5.77 -4.56 -10.96
N GLY A 159 -5.63 -5.72 -11.61
CA GLY A 159 -4.56 -5.95 -12.57
C GLY A 159 -4.77 -5.25 -13.92
N PRO A 160 -3.72 -5.24 -14.76
CA PRO A 160 -3.82 -4.73 -16.12
C PRO A 160 -4.84 -5.45 -17.01
N ASP A 161 -5.25 -6.64 -16.60
CA ASP A 161 -6.29 -7.46 -17.22
C ASP A 161 -7.72 -7.10 -16.76
N GLY A 162 -7.84 -6.17 -15.80
CA GLY A 162 -9.11 -5.71 -15.24
C GLY A 162 -9.73 -6.64 -14.18
N ASN A 163 -9.02 -7.67 -13.75
CA ASN A 163 -9.44 -8.57 -12.68
C ASN A 163 -8.95 -8.07 -11.31
N LEU A 164 -9.72 -8.32 -10.26
CA LEU A 164 -9.33 -8.01 -8.89
C LEU A 164 -8.41 -9.11 -8.34
N TYR A 165 -7.23 -8.72 -7.84
CA TYR A 165 -6.26 -9.63 -7.23
C TYR A 165 -6.35 -9.58 -5.71
N ILE A 166 -6.28 -10.77 -5.08
CA ILE A 166 -6.54 -10.96 -3.65
C ILE A 166 -5.57 -11.98 -3.07
N PRO A 167 -4.63 -11.60 -2.21
CA PRO A 167 -3.81 -12.55 -1.47
C PRO A 167 -4.60 -13.15 -0.31
N VAL A 168 -4.41 -14.44 -0.07
CA VAL A 168 -4.96 -15.18 1.05
C VAL A 168 -3.83 -15.87 1.79
N GLY A 169 -3.36 -15.23 2.86
CA GLY A 169 -2.28 -15.75 3.70
C GLY A 169 -2.70 -16.96 4.52
N VAL A 170 -1.73 -17.77 4.96
CA VAL A 170 -1.98 -18.96 5.76
C VAL A 170 -2.44 -18.64 7.18
N PRO A 171 -3.35 -19.42 7.80
CA PRO A 171 -3.85 -19.15 9.14
C PRO A 171 -2.91 -19.65 10.26
N CYS A 172 -1.60 -19.72 10.02
CA CYS A 172 -0.60 -20.24 10.94
C CYS A 172 0.79 -19.68 10.63
N ASN A 173 1.77 -19.96 11.49
CA ASN A 173 3.18 -19.67 11.17
C ASN A 173 3.71 -20.59 10.07
N ILE A 174 3.53 -21.89 10.28
CA ILE A 174 3.87 -22.96 9.34
C ILE A 174 2.87 -24.09 9.50
N CYS A 175 2.27 -24.54 8.43
CA CYS A 175 1.31 -25.66 8.43
C CYS A 175 1.05 -26.16 7.02
N LEU A 176 0.63 -27.41 6.92
CA LEU A 176 0.24 -28.06 5.69
C LEU A 176 -1.28 -28.05 5.45
N GLU A 177 -2.07 -27.88 6.50
CA GLU A 177 -3.53 -27.98 6.46
C GLU A 177 -4.23 -27.07 5.45
N PRO A 178 -3.82 -25.81 5.26
CA PRO A 178 -4.50 -24.95 4.30
C PRO A 178 -4.55 -25.55 2.91
N GLN A 179 -3.43 -26.10 2.44
CA GLN A 179 -3.31 -26.66 1.09
C GLN A 179 -4.07 -27.98 0.91
N THR A 180 -4.39 -28.67 2.00
CA THR A 180 -5.11 -29.93 1.96
C THR A 180 -6.62 -29.80 2.20
N LYS A 181 -7.04 -28.74 2.91
CA LYS A 181 -8.44 -28.50 3.28
C LYS A 181 -9.11 -27.42 2.47
N ASP A 182 -8.39 -26.34 2.19
CA ASP A 182 -8.87 -25.20 1.42
C ASP A 182 -7.71 -24.63 0.60
N ASN A 183 -7.75 -24.84 -0.69
CA ASN A 183 -6.71 -24.40 -1.63
C ASN A 183 -6.68 -22.91 -1.87
N ARG A 184 -7.56 -22.12 -1.24
CA ARG A 184 -7.52 -20.66 -1.28
C ARG A 184 -6.41 -20.08 -0.43
N PHE A 185 -5.98 -20.78 0.65
CA PHE A 185 -4.85 -20.34 1.47
C PHE A 185 -3.51 -20.49 0.75
N ALA A 186 -2.52 -19.78 1.26
CA ALA A 186 -1.14 -19.77 0.76
C ALA A 186 -1.03 -19.36 -0.71
N ALA A 187 -1.84 -18.39 -1.15
CA ALA A 187 -1.92 -18.03 -2.56
C ALA A 187 -2.27 -16.57 -2.79
N ILE A 188 -2.00 -16.10 -4.00
CA ILE A 188 -2.61 -14.90 -4.56
C ILE A 188 -3.54 -15.33 -5.66
N HIS A 189 -4.79 -14.88 -5.60
CA HIS A 189 -5.83 -15.17 -6.58
C HIS A 189 -6.19 -13.94 -7.38
N LYS A 190 -6.69 -14.13 -8.60
CA LYS A 190 -7.51 -13.15 -9.31
C LYS A 190 -8.97 -13.60 -9.29
N TYR A 191 -9.87 -12.63 -9.24
CA TYR A 191 -11.32 -12.89 -9.36
C TYR A 191 -11.74 -12.63 -10.80
N GLU A 192 -12.06 -13.70 -11.52
CA GLU A 192 -12.40 -13.70 -12.93
C GLU A 192 -13.68 -14.50 -13.15
N ASP A 193 -14.67 -13.94 -13.81
CA ASP A 193 -15.97 -14.57 -14.15
C ASP A 193 -16.69 -15.24 -12.96
N GLY A 194 -16.55 -14.69 -11.76
CA GLY A 194 -17.20 -15.20 -10.55
C GLY A 194 -16.40 -16.25 -9.78
N GLU A 195 -15.18 -16.56 -10.20
CA GLU A 195 -14.33 -17.58 -9.59
C GLU A 195 -12.97 -17.01 -9.15
N LEU A 196 -12.38 -17.61 -8.13
CA LEU A 196 -11.00 -17.34 -7.70
C LEU A 196 -10.04 -18.25 -8.47
N ILE A 197 -9.22 -17.63 -9.33
CA ILE A 197 -8.17 -18.31 -10.09
C ILE A 197 -6.83 -18.09 -9.40
N THR A 198 -6.10 -19.16 -9.08
CA THR A 198 -4.79 -19.06 -8.44
C THR A 198 -3.74 -18.57 -9.42
N VAL A 199 -3.14 -17.41 -9.10
CA VAL A 199 -2.06 -16.76 -9.87
C VAL A 199 -0.69 -17.15 -9.33
N ALA A 200 -0.53 -17.11 -8.00
CA ALA A 200 0.69 -17.53 -7.31
C ALA A 200 0.30 -18.49 -6.16
N ASP A 201 0.89 -19.66 -6.10
CA ASP A 201 0.65 -20.68 -5.10
C ASP A 201 1.89 -20.89 -4.22
N GLY A 202 1.72 -21.38 -3.00
CA GLY A 202 2.83 -21.54 -2.05
C GLY A 202 3.39 -20.19 -1.55
N VAL A 203 2.53 -19.19 -1.42
CA VAL A 203 2.83 -17.87 -0.89
C VAL A 203 2.36 -17.78 0.57
N ARG A 204 3.28 -17.64 1.53
CA ARG A 204 2.93 -17.68 2.95
C ARG A 204 2.01 -16.54 3.39
N ASN A 205 2.40 -15.31 3.12
CA ASN A 205 1.64 -14.11 3.50
C ASN A 205 2.09 -12.90 2.71
N SER A 206 1.53 -12.71 1.53
CA SER A 206 1.71 -11.49 0.75
C SER A 206 0.71 -10.43 1.22
N VAL A 207 1.19 -9.21 1.42
CA VAL A 207 0.39 -8.02 1.74
C VAL A 207 0.79 -6.81 0.90
N GLY A 208 1.34 -7.06 -0.29
CA GLY A 208 1.68 -6.05 -1.27
C GLY A 208 2.09 -6.68 -2.59
N PHE A 209 1.49 -6.21 -3.66
CA PHE A 209 1.85 -6.56 -5.04
C PHE A 209 1.60 -5.36 -5.95
N ASP A 210 2.28 -5.35 -7.10
CA ASP A 210 2.11 -4.34 -8.15
C ASP A 210 2.64 -4.89 -9.48
N TRP A 211 2.32 -4.22 -10.58
CA TRP A 211 2.69 -4.64 -11.92
C TRP A 211 3.79 -3.78 -12.51
N HIS A 212 4.79 -4.44 -13.06
CA HIS A 212 5.86 -3.74 -13.77
C HIS A 212 5.30 -2.88 -14.92
N PRO A 213 5.61 -1.58 -14.98
CA PRO A 213 4.97 -0.65 -15.93
C PRO A 213 5.10 -1.04 -17.41
N ILE A 214 6.22 -1.73 -17.77
CA ILE A 214 6.51 -2.13 -19.15
C ILE A 214 6.06 -3.57 -19.41
N THR A 215 6.57 -4.53 -18.62
CA THR A 215 6.36 -5.97 -18.87
C THR A 215 4.99 -6.48 -18.44
N LYS A 216 4.28 -5.70 -17.60
CA LYS A 216 2.99 -6.04 -16.99
C LYS A 216 3.02 -7.30 -16.11
N LYS A 217 4.19 -7.84 -15.79
CA LYS A 217 4.32 -8.92 -14.83
C LYS A 217 3.99 -8.45 -13.43
N MET A 218 3.32 -9.27 -12.64
CA MET A 218 3.04 -9.01 -11.24
C MET A 218 4.25 -9.32 -10.36
N TYR A 219 4.62 -8.37 -9.51
CA TYR A 219 5.61 -8.54 -8.44
C TYR A 219 4.90 -8.51 -7.10
N PHE A 220 5.35 -9.32 -6.15
CA PHE A 220 4.75 -9.34 -4.82
C PHE A 220 5.78 -9.60 -3.72
N SER A 221 5.51 -9.05 -2.54
CA SER A 221 6.28 -9.33 -1.33
C SER A 221 5.72 -10.56 -0.62
N ASP A 222 6.58 -11.40 -0.01
CA ASP A 222 6.14 -12.48 0.87
C ASP A 222 6.89 -12.47 2.20
N ASN A 223 6.13 -12.62 3.28
CA ASN A 223 6.65 -12.66 4.64
C ASN A 223 7.11 -14.07 5.00
N GLY A 224 8.41 -14.24 5.27
CA GLY A 224 8.99 -15.51 5.71
C GLY A 224 8.41 -16.01 7.05
N ARG A 225 8.55 -17.34 7.32
CA ARG A 225 8.11 -17.91 8.58
C ARG A 225 8.95 -17.44 9.77
N ASP A 226 8.35 -17.47 10.96
CA ASP A 226 9.04 -17.23 12.22
C ASP A 226 9.68 -18.51 12.79
N TRP A 227 10.52 -18.34 13.80
CA TRP A 227 11.09 -19.40 14.63
C TRP A 227 12.16 -20.29 13.95
N LEU A 228 12.89 -19.76 12.95
CA LEU A 228 14.11 -20.38 12.42
C LEU A 228 15.39 -19.59 12.81
N GLY A 229 15.31 -18.78 13.86
CA GLY A 229 16.40 -17.95 14.35
C GLY A 229 16.35 -16.52 13.83
N ASP A 230 17.30 -15.69 14.25
CA ASP A 230 17.32 -14.26 13.94
C ASP A 230 17.61 -13.97 12.45
N ASP A 231 18.38 -14.83 11.80
CA ASP A 231 18.93 -14.56 10.48
C ASP A 231 18.32 -15.46 9.38
N SER A 232 17.20 -16.15 9.65
CA SER A 232 16.54 -17.07 8.70
C SER A 232 15.06 -17.22 8.95
N PRO A 233 14.22 -17.39 7.89
CA PRO A 233 14.55 -17.16 6.49
C PRO A 233 14.47 -15.67 6.13
N SER A 234 15.00 -15.30 4.98
CA SER A 234 14.74 -13.99 4.39
C SER A 234 13.27 -13.87 3.99
N CYS A 235 12.69 -12.69 4.10
CA CYS A 235 11.49 -12.31 3.38
C CYS A 235 11.81 -12.08 1.90
N GLU A 236 10.81 -12.07 1.04
CA GLU A 236 10.99 -12.25 -0.39
C GLU A 236 10.35 -11.14 -1.22
N LEU A 237 11.00 -10.83 -2.35
CA LEU A 237 10.37 -10.20 -3.51
C LEU A 237 10.30 -11.24 -4.63
N ASN A 238 9.10 -11.50 -5.10
CA ASN A 238 8.79 -12.50 -6.12
C ASN A 238 8.24 -11.86 -7.38
N VAL A 239 8.30 -12.58 -8.51
CA VAL A 239 7.67 -12.21 -9.77
C VAL A 239 6.90 -13.39 -10.35
N VAL A 240 5.71 -13.14 -10.85
CA VAL A 240 4.90 -14.14 -11.55
C VAL A 240 5.23 -14.10 -13.04
N ASP A 241 5.96 -15.09 -13.51
CA ASP A 241 6.21 -15.29 -14.93
C ASP A 241 5.09 -16.11 -15.61
N LYS A 242 4.45 -16.98 -14.83
CA LYS A 242 3.35 -17.85 -15.28
C LYS A 242 2.33 -18.02 -14.18
N GLU A 243 1.06 -17.86 -14.50
CA GLU A 243 -0.05 -18.12 -13.57
C GLU A 243 0.00 -19.56 -13.03
N GLY A 244 -0.27 -19.71 -11.72
CA GLY A 244 -0.23 -20.98 -11.01
C GLY A 244 1.18 -21.44 -10.62
N SER A 245 2.21 -20.61 -10.80
CA SER A 245 3.57 -20.89 -10.32
C SER A 245 3.60 -21.07 -8.81
N PHE A 246 4.51 -21.95 -8.33
CA PHE A 246 4.62 -22.36 -6.93
C PHE A 246 5.86 -21.75 -6.27
N PHE A 247 5.67 -20.94 -5.20
CA PHE A 247 6.71 -20.15 -4.54
C PHE A 247 7.26 -20.78 -3.25
N GLY A 248 6.95 -22.05 -2.99
CA GLY A 248 7.70 -22.90 -2.05
C GLY A 248 7.04 -23.22 -0.73
N TYR A 249 6.21 -22.35 -0.16
CA TYR A 249 5.57 -22.59 1.13
C TYR A 249 4.68 -23.86 1.11
N PRO A 250 4.73 -24.74 2.14
CA PRO A 250 5.49 -24.67 3.37
C PRO A 250 6.87 -25.39 3.32
N PHE A 251 7.32 -25.84 2.19
CA PHE A 251 8.43 -26.80 2.04
C PHE A 251 9.80 -26.13 1.94
N LYS A 252 9.85 -24.96 1.33
CA LYS A 252 11.04 -24.17 1.05
C LYS A 252 10.74 -22.69 1.27
N HIS A 253 11.72 -21.94 1.80
CA HIS A 253 11.66 -20.50 2.04
C HIS A 253 12.88 -19.85 1.42
N ALA A 254 12.72 -18.61 0.95
CA ALA A 254 13.79 -17.89 0.28
C ALA A 254 14.45 -18.75 -0.82
N LYS A 255 15.72 -18.48 -1.18
CA LYS A 255 16.38 -19.26 -2.24
C LYS A 255 16.80 -20.64 -1.78
N ASN A 256 17.24 -20.80 -0.53
CA ASN A 256 17.97 -22.00 -0.11
C ASN A 256 17.56 -22.60 1.24
N VAL A 257 16.50 -22.11 1.86
CA VAL A 257 16.09 -22.58 3.19
C VAL A 257 15.04 -23.67 3.05
N ILE A 258 15.45 -24.92 3.24
CA ILE A 258 14.55 -26.08 3.30
C ILE A 258 13.86 -26.08 4.66
N ASP A 259 12.54 -26.19 4.68
CA ASP A 259 11.79 -26.21 5.93
C ASP A 259 12.14 -27.45 6.77
N PRO A 260 12.48 -27.31 8.06
CA PRO A 260 12.84 -28.45 8.89
C PRO A 260 11.67 -29.41 9.20
N GLU A 261 10.43 -28.95 9.11
CA GLU A 261 9.23 -29.75 9.38
C GLU A 261 8.69 -30.43 8.13
N PHE A 262 8.61 -29.68 7.02
CA PHE A 262 7.94 -30.11 5.79
C PHE A 262 8.88 -30.34 4.60
N GLY A 263 10.13 -29.87 4.68
CA GLY A 263 11.07 -29.95 3.55
C GLY A 263 11.37 -31.38 3.07
N SER A 264 11.30 -32.38 3.96
CA SER A 264 11.41 -33.79 3.57
C SER A 264 10.35 -34.28 2.59
N MET A 265 9.24 -33.56 2.46
CA MET A 265 8.15 -33.84 1.54
C MET A 265 8.38 -33.31 0.11
N ILE A 266 9.40 -32.48 -0.12
CA ILE A 266 9.70 -31.89 -1.45
C ILE A 266 9.69 -32.94 -2.58
N PRO A 267 10.28 -34.17 -2.43
CA PRO A 267 10.25 -35.16 -3.48
C PRO A 267 8.86 -35.63 -3.87
N THR A 268 7.85 -35.40 -3.02
CA THR A 268 6.45 -35.76 -3.27
C THR A 268 5.65 -34.62 -3.91
N VAL A 269 6.21 -33.39 -3.93
CA VAL A 269 5.57 -32.20 -4.51
C VAL A 269 5.83 -32.19 -6.01
N ASN A 270 4.79 -32.44 -6.79
CA ASN A 270 4.89 -32.41 -8.26
C ASN A 270 4.70 -30.98 -8.80
N LYS A 271 5.53 -30.05 -8.33
CA LYS A 271 5.54 -28.65 -8.75
C LYS A 271 6.98 -28.16 -8.87
N GLU A 272 7.23 -27.25 -9.81
CA GLU A 272 8.47 -26.50 -9.88
C GLU A 272 8.47 -25.42 -8.80
N PHE A 273 9.55 -25.30 -8.05
CA PHE A 273 9.74 -24.27 -7.01
C PHE A 273 10.38 -23.05 -7.62
N ILE A 274 9.67 -21.93 -7.61
CA ILE A 274 10.18 -20.65 -8.10
C ILE A 274 10.92 -19.94 -6.97
N ASP A 275 12.16 -19.55 -7.24
CA ASP A 275 12.97 -18.78 -6.31
C ASP A 275 12.63 -17.29 -6.36
N PRO A 276 12.70 -16.57 -5.22
CA PRO A 276 12.52 -15.13 -5.22
C PRO A 276 13.59 -14.43 -6.05
N ILE A 277 13.20 -13.33 -6.70
CA ILE A 277 14.16 -12.51 -7.45
C ILE A 277 15.10 -11.75 -6.52
N ALA A 278 14.62 -11.37 -5.31
CA ALA A 278 15.41 -10.73 -4.28
C ALA A 278 15.05 -11.24 -2.88
N GLU A 279 16.06 -11.35 -2.04
CA GLU A 279 15.93 -11.59 -0.61
C GLU A 279 16.00 -10.26 0.13
N LEU A 280 14.92 -9.89 0.82
CA LEU A 280 14.75 -8.59 1.47
C LEU A 280 15.34 -8.53 2.89
N GLY A 281 15.79 -9.68 3.39
CA GLY A 281 16.29 -9.85 4.75
C GLY A 281 15.30 -10.56 5.67
N PRO A 282 15.81 -11.17 6.76
CA PRO A 282 15.00 -11.92 7.71
C PRO A 282 14.16 -11.00 8.60
N HIS A 283 12.90 -11.39 8.83
CA HIS A 283 11.95 -10.74 9.74
C HIS A 283 11.63 -9.27 9.43
N VAL A 284 11.94 -8.76 8.24
CA VAL A 284 11.73 -7.35 7.90
C VAL A 284 10.26 -6.99 7.66
N ALA A 285 9.39 -7.99 7.51
CA ALA A 285 7.97 -7.86 7.27
C ALA A 285 7.66 -6.89 6.10
N PRO A 286 7.99 -7.27 4.85
CA PRO A 286 7.65 -6.47 3.68
C PRO A 286 6.13 -6.43 3.51
N LEU A 287 5.60 -5.23 3.37
CA LEU A 287 4.17 -4.97 3.18
C LEU A 287 3.92 -4.43 1.77
N GLY A 288 3.38 -3.20 1.70
CA GLY A 288 3.07 -2.58 0.42
C GLY A 288 4.29 -2.42 -0.47
N ILE A 289 4.10 -2.67 -1.76
CA ILE A 289 5.07 -2.38 -2.80
C ILE A 289 4.42 -1.46 -3.85
N ALA A 290 5.23 -0.66 -4.51
CA ALA A 290 4.77 0.20 -5.60
C ALA A 290 5.87 0.37 -6.63
N PHE A 291 5.52 0.20 -7.90
CA PHE A 291 6.36 0.63 -9.00
C PHE A 291 6.29 2.14 -9.17
N TYR A 292 7.42 2.75 -9.43
CA TYR A 292 7.48 4.16 -9.78
C TYR A 292 7.65 4.32 -11.30
N ASP A 293 6.64 4.86 -11.96
CA ASP A 293 6.62 5.08 -13.41
C ASP A 293 6.53 6.57 -13.84
N ASN A 294 6.53 7.47 -12.85
CA ASN A 294 6.43 8.92 -13.08
C ASN A 294 7.82 9.54 -13.40
N ASP A 295 7.84 10.84 -13.72
CA ASP A 295 9.04 11.60 -14.10
C ASP A 295 9.46 12.66 -13.05
N VAL A 296 8.82 12.71 -11.87
CA VAL A 296 9.17 13.66 -10.80
C VAL A 296 10.46 13.25 -10.09
N PHE A 297 10.64 11.94 -9.79
CA PHE A 297 11.88 11.46 -9.19
C PHE A 297 13.00 11.31 -10.24
N PRO A 298 14.27 11.35 -9.81
CA PRO A 298 15.38 11.09 -10.72
C PRO A 298 15.22 9.79 -11.52
N LYS A 299 15.67 9.80 -12.76
CA LYS A 299 15.49 8.69 -13.73
C LYS A 299 15.90 7.31 -13.19
N LYS A 300 16.87 7.25 -12.25
CA LYS A 300 17.31 5.97 -11.67
C LYS A 300 16.18 5.19 -10.99
N TYR A 301 15.12 5.87 -10.52
CA TYR A 301 13.98 5.27 -9.80
C TYR A 301 12.89 4.74 -10.74
N LYS A 302 12.87 5.20 -12.00
CA LYS A 302 11.82 4.83 -12.96
C LYS A 302 11.82 3.33 -13.24
N ASN A 303 10.62 2.75 -13.37
CA ASN A 303 10.35 1.32 -13.61
C ASN A 303 10.99 0.41 -12.56
N SER A 304 11.06 0.86 -11.33
CA SER A 304 11.66 0.13 -10.21
C SER A 304 10.76 0.23 -8.99
N ILE A 305 11.02 -0.57 -7.97
CA ILE A 305 10.07 -0.84 -6.88
C ILE A 305 10.49 -0.13 -5.59
N PHE A 306 9.52 0.43 -4.87
CA PHE A 306 9.65 0.80 -3.47
C PHE A 306 8.88 -0.21 -2.61
N ILE A 307 9.50 -0.67 -1.52
CA ILE A 307 8.90 -1.66 -0.61
C ILE A 307 8.96 -1.13 0.82
N ALA A 308 7.80 -1.11 1.49
CA ALA A 308 7.71 -0.77 2.91
C ALA A 308 8.08 -1.99 3.77
N LEU A 309 9.18 -1.92 4.50
CA LEU A 309 9.58 -2.93 5.48
C LEU A 309 9.08 -2.52 6.87
N HIS A 310 7.97 -3.12 7.31
CA HIS A 310 7.30 -2.78 8.58
C HIS A 310 8.21 -3.03 9.80
N GLY A 311 9.08 -4.03 9.71
CA GLY A 311 10.05 -4.36 10.74
C GLY A 311 9.72 -5.58 11.59
N SER A 312 10.76 -6.07 12.25
CA SER A 312 10.76 -7.34 12.96
C SER A 312 10.00 -7.29 14.30
N TRP A 313 9.27 -8.36 14.61
CA TRP A 313 8.79 -8.63 15.96
C TRP A 313 9.53 -9.83 16.60
N ASN A 314 9.85 -10.85 15.79
CA ASN A 314 10.50 -12.09 16.22
C ASN A 314 12.00 -12.10 15.87
N ARG A 315 12.76 -11.16 16.43
CA ARG A 315 14.22 -11.04 16.26
C ARG A 315 14.83 -10.34 17.47
N THR A 316 15.99 -10.82 17.92
CA THR A 316 16.72 -10.26 19.06
C THR A 316 17.12 -8.80 18.78
N LYS A 317 17.83 -8.55 17.67
CA LYS A 317 18.12 -7.21 17.18
C LYS A 317 17.12 -6.84 16.10
N LYS A 318 16.37 -5.77 16.31
CA LYS A 318 15.37 -5.29 15.34
C LYS A 318 15.96 -5.07 13.96
N SER A 319 15.16 -5.35 12.92
CA SER A 319 15.50 -5.14 11.50
C SER A 319 14.27 -4.67 10.72
N GLY A 320 14.47 -4.13 9.54
CA GLY A 320 13.43 -3.45 8.78
C GLY A 320 13.17 -2.04 9.34
N TYR A 321 11.91 -1.60 9.39
CA TYR A 321 11.50 -0.24 9.74
C TYR A 321 12.09 0.79 8.77
N THR A 322 12.04 0.46 7.48
CA THR A 322 12.59 1.27 6.39
C THR A 322 11.68 1.19 5.16
N VAL A 323 11.87 2.08 4.22
CA VAL A 323 11.45 1.86 2.84
C VAL A 323 12.70 1.53 2.05
N VAL A 324 12.69 0.40 1.36
CA VAL A 324 13.77 0.03 0.45
C VAL A 324 13.39 0.31 -0.99
N PHE A 325 14.39 0.66 -1.77
CA PHE A 325 14.33 0.77 -3.22
C PHE A 325 14.98 -0.46 -3.84
N VAL A 326 14.27 -1.12 -4.74
CA VAL A 326 14.75 -2.27 -5.51
C VAL A 326 14.86 -1.86 -6.97
N LYS A 327 16.09 -1.80 -7.46
CA LYS A 327 16.38 -1.48 -8.86
C LYS A 327 16.20 -2.70 -9.75
N LEU A 328 15.40 -2.53 -10.80
CA LEU A 328 15.25 -3.49 -11.88
C LEU A 328 15.83 -2.90 -13.18
N ASP A 329 16.16 -3.79 -14.13
CA ASP A 329 16.35 -3.39 -15.52
C ASP A 329 15.00 -3.26 -16.26
N ASP A 330 15.05 -2.87 -17.54
CA ASP A 330 13.82 -2.65 -18.34
C ASP A 330 13.06 -3.96 -18.66
N ASP A 331 13.72 -5.12 -18.54
CA ASP A 331 13.11 -6.45 -18.66
C ASP A 331 12.51 -6.95 -17.32
N GLY A 332 12.72 -6.21 -16.23
CA GLY A 332 12.24 -6.53 -14.88
C GLY A 332 13.18 -7.41 -14.07
N ASN A 333 14.43 -7.60 -14.49
CA ASN A 333 15.40 -8.38 -13.72
C ASN A 333 15.98 -7.55 -12.56
N TYR A 334 16.16 -8.20 -11.41
CA TYR A 334 16.79 -7.60 -10.23
C TYR A 334 18.24 -7.20 -10.50
N LEU A 335 18.59 -5.97 -10.14
CA LEU A 335 19.95 -5.45 -10.21
C LEU A 335 20.56 -5.26 -8.81
N TYR A 336 19.92 -4.49 -7.94
CA TYR A 336 20.34 -4.25 -6.56
C TYR A 336 19.19 -3.68 -5.73
N GLN A 337 19.39 -3.62 -4.40
CA GLN A 337 18.51 -2.92 -3.48
C GLN A 337 19.29 -2.00 -2.56
N GLU A 338 18.67 -0.90 -2.13
CA GLU A 338 19.24 0.06 -1.19
C GLU A 338 18.13 0.65 -0.28
N ASP A 339 18.51 1.10 0.91
CA ASP A 339 17.59 1.84 1.78
C ASP A 339 17.22 3.19 1.13
N PHE A 340 15.93 3.51 1.13
CA PHE A 340 15.41 4.77 0.61
C PHE A 340 14.97 5.71 1.72
N ILE A 341 14.18 5.22 2.69
CA ILE A 341 13.81 5.98 3.89
C ILE A 341 14.20 5.17 5.11
N THR A 342 14.97 5.78 6.03
CA THR A 342 15.40 5.17 7.29
C THR A 342 15.10 6.09 8.46
N GLY A 343 15.29 5.60 9.70
CA GLY A 343 15.22 6.43 10.91
C GLY A 343 14.01 6.18 11.80
N TRP A 344 13.07 5.30 11.44
CA TRP A 344 12.00 4.88 12.36
C TRP A 344 12.49 4.01 13.51
N LEU A 345 13.62 3.32 13.32
CA LEU A 345 14.27 2.56 14.37
C LEU A 345 15.37 3.42 14.99
N SER A 346 15.19 3.84 16.26
CA SER A 346 16.25 4.48 17.04
C SER A 346 17.24 3.42 17.50
N ASN A 347 18.53 3.71 17.38
CA ASN A 347 19.62 2.87 17.89
C ASN A 347 19.58 2.71 19.39
#